data_9dc9b06388e3afc407e4e48fe3777989
#
_entry.id   9dc9b06388e3afc407e4e48fe3777989
#
_cell.length_a   1.000
_cell.length_b   1.000
_cell.length_c   1.000
_cell.angle_alpha   90.00
_cell.angle_beta   90.00
_cell.angle_gamma   90.00
#
_symmetry.space_group_name_H-M   'P 1'
#
loop_
_entity.id
_entity.type
_entity.pdbx_description
1 polymer ?
#
loop_
_entity_poly.entity_id
_entity_poly.type
_entity_poly.pdbx_seq_one_letter_code
_entity_poly.pdbx_strand_id
1 'polypeptide(L)'
;MSEQHDLRIFGGSVVSTFTGEEFPADVLVRGSEISAVLPPGTPAEAREEIDATGMRIVPGFVDAHMHIESAFLTPQQFAAVTLARGTTTVLADPHEIVNVAGRDAMRWMIDAGDRTPQTQLWGVPSCVPALEGLEHAGAALSADDIAEMLRWPGVVALGEVMDYRAVVAGDPRMAAVTAAARDRGTILDGHCPNLSGAELSAYLATGVDSDHTKNRTEVVLEKARLGMTMMLQEKCLDEDVAKALLALPQLPPLCLVTDDLAADHIVTEGHLDHIARVAVAAGFPPHIVLRALTWTPAQRLRLYDRGVVSPGKRADLVLLRGELAAFDPAVVLAGGQVVGRDGTAVYEARSGETGALEGRVDVEAQDEDGFRWRVDLPDGTHRFRAMRVNPRDTYTEAAEIELPVSGGEVAWEARTV
;
A
#
# COMPACT_ATOMS: atom_id res chain seq x y z
N MET A 1 23.64 4.35 37.96
CA MET A 1 23.60 3.01 37.34
C MET A 1 23.22 3.24 35.88
N SER A 2 24.09 2.94 34.91
CA SER A 2 23.70 2.95 33.51
C SER A 2 22.63 1.87 33.32
N GLU A 3 21.41 2.27 32.92
CA GLU A 3 20.37 1.29 32.63
C GLU A 3 20.83 0.44 31.44
N GLN A 4 20.85 -0.88 31.63
CA GLN A 4 21.21 -1.84 30.61
C GLN A 4 20.24 -1.74 29.42
N HIS A 5 20.75 -1.70 28.19
CA HIS A 5 19.95 -1.76 26.98
C HIS A 5 19.47 -3.20 26.70
N ASP A 6 18.38 -3.34 25.97
CA ASP A 6 17.88 -4.66 25.61
C ASP A 6 18.66 -5.24 24.43
N LEU A 7 18.96 -4.39 23.43
CA LEU A 7 19.67 -4.80 22.23
C LEU A 7 20.70 -3.75 21.81
N ARG A 8 21.85 -4.22 21.32
CA ARG A 8 22.86 -3.44 20.59
C ARG A 8 23.03 -3.98 19.19
N ILE A 9 22.92 -3.12 18.20
CA ILE A 9 23.25 -3.40 16.80
C ILE A 9 24.58 -2.70 16.55
N PHE A 10 25.64 -3.46 16.25
CA PHE A 10 26.99 -2.92 16.12
C PHE A 10 27.66 -3.29 14.80
N GLY A 11 28.72 -2.58 14.43
CA GLY A 11 29.55 -2.87 13.27
C GLY A 11 28.95 -2.45 11.93
N GLY A 12 27.73 -1.91 11.91
CA GLY A 12 27.07 -1.42 10.71
C GLY A 12 27.20 0.06 10.47
N SER A 13 26.56 0.56 9.40
CA SER A 13 26.44 1.97 9.08
C SER A 13 24.98 2.38 9.06
N VAL A 14 24.65 3.50 9.72
CA VAL A 14 23.32 4.12 9.62
C VAL A 14 23.23 4.93 8.35
N VAL A 15 22.13 4.80 7.62
CA VAL A 15 21.83 5.68 6.46
C VAL A 15 20.83 6.76 6.91
N SER A 16 21.26 8.01 6.84
CA SER A 16 20.41 9.16 7.19
C SER A 16 19.37 9.42 6.12
N THR A 17 18.09 9.34 6.49
CA THR A 17 16.97 9.68 5.59
C THR A 17 16.84 11.18 5.32
N PHE A 18 17.54 12.02 6.09
CA PHE A 18 17.56 13.47 5.93
C PHE A 18 18.68 13.96 5.02
N THR A 19 19.92 13.49 5.28
CA THR A 19 21.09 13.97 4.56
C THR A 19 21.51 13.06 3.41
N GLY A 20 21.01 11.80 3.40
CA GLY A 20 21.45 10.78 2.44
C GLY A 20 22.84 10.21 2.73
N GLU A 21 23.50 10.65 3.81
CA GLU A 21 24.82 10.17 4.22
C GLU A 21 24.75 8.80 4.88
N GLU A 22 25.79 8.03 4.70
CA GLU A 22 26.05 6.79 5.41
C GLU A 22 27.19 7.02 6.42
N PHE A 23 26.96 6.64 7.68
CA PHE A 23 27.98 6.81 8.72
C PHE A 23 28.01 5.62 9.68
N PRO A 24 29.19 5.15 10.10
CA PRO A 24 29.32 4.05 11.05
C PRO A 24 28.73 4.43 12.41
N ALA A 25 27.88 3.55 12.97
CA ALA A 25 27.29 3.77 14.27
C ALA A 25 26.83 2.46 14.93
N ASP A 26 26.84 2.44 16.26
CA ASP A 26 26.15 1.45 17.06
C ASP A 26 24.76 1.96 17.44
N VAL A 27 23.72 1.16 17.22
CA VAL A 27 22.33 1.51 17.56
C VAL A 27 21.89 0.70 18.78
N LEU A 28 21.46 1.39 19.82
CA LEU A 28 21.00 0.79 21.07
C LEU A 28 19.48 0.88 21.18
N VAL A 29 18.85 -0.20 21.62
CA VAL A 29 17.40 -0.30 21.76
C VAL A 29 17.03 -0.61 23.20
N ARG A 30 15.93 0.01 23.68
CA ARG A 30 15.30 -0.28 24.96
C ARG A 30 13.79 -0.35 24.79
N GLY A 31 13.21 -1.51 25.12
CA GLY A 31 11.80 -1.76 24.81
C GLY A 31 11.54 -1.61 23.31
N SER A 32 10.59 -0.76 22.97
CA SER A 32 10.23 -0.51 21.58
C SER A 32 10.92 0.70 20.93
N GLU A 33 11.89 1.32 21.61
CA GLU A 33 12.49 2.58 21.16
C GLU A 33 13.99 2.48 20.96
N ILE A 34 14.51 3.24 20.02
CA ILE A 34 15.94 3.51 19.87
C ILE A 34 16.37 4.39 21.05
N SER A 35 17.22 3.88 21.92
CA SER A 35 17.67 4.59 23.11
C SER A 35 18.93 5.42 22.85
N ALA A 36 19.77 5.02 21.90
CA ALA A 36 20.96 5.78 21.49
C ALA A 36 21.44 5.38 20.10
N VAL A 37 22.15 6.31 19.44
CA VAL A 37 22.95 6.09 18.25
C VAL A 37 24.34 6.64 18.56
N LEU A 38 25.34 5.78 18.63
CA LEU A 38 26.64 6.11 19.18
C LEU A 38 27.77 5.84 18.16
N PRO A 39 28.91 6.55 18.27
CA PRO A 39 30.10 6.17 17.51
C PRO A 39 30.51 4.72 17.78
N PRO A 40 31.02 3.98 16.78
CA PRO A 40 31.46 2.60 16.95
C PRO A 40 32.44 2.41 18.11
N GLY A 41 32.23 1.33 18.87
CA GLY A 41 33.12 1.00 20.01
C GLY A 41 32.88 1.84 21.26
N THR A 42 31.86 2.71 21.28
CA THR A 42 31.45 3.37 22.53
C THR A 42 30.98 2.29 23.54
N PRO A 43 31.52 2.29 24.78
CA PRO A 43 31.11 1.30 25.78
C PRO A 43 29.60 1.41 26.09
N ALA A 44 28.88 0.33 25.88
CA ALA A 44 27.45 0.21 26.21
C ALA A 44 27.14 -1.25 26.52
N GLU A 45 26.38 -1.47 27.58
CA GLU A 45 25.95 -2.81 27.99
C GLU A 45 24.56 -3.10 27.42
N ALA A 46 24.41 -4.22 26.75
CA ALA A 46 23.14 -4.73 26.24
C ALA A 46 22.95 -6.21 26.61
N ARG A 47 21.70 -6.65 26.65
CA ARG A 47 21.36 -8.06 26.92
C ARG A 47 21.65 -8.94 25.72
N GLU A 48 21.37 -8.39 24.53
CA GLU A 48 21.56 -9.06 23.24
C GLU A 48 22.36 -8.16 22.31
N GLU A 49 23.07 -8.80 21.37
CA GLU A 49 23.84 -8.08 20.36
C GLU A 49 23.56 -8.66 18.96
N ILE A 50 23.48 -7.78 17.98
CA ILE A 50 23.42 -8.13 16.55
C ILE A 50 24.64 -7.55 15.87
N ASP A 51 25.43 -8.41 15.24
CA ASP A 51 26.54 -8.00 14.38
C ASP A 51 25.98 -7.58 13.01
N ALA A 52 26.06 -6.31 12.71
CA ALA A 52 25.67 -5.69 11.44
C ALA A 52 26.87 -5.34 10.55
N THR A 53 28.03 -5.99 10.76
CA THR A 53 29.24 -5.72 9.99
C THR A 53 28.97 -5.85 8.50
N GLY A 54 29.26 -4.79 7.74
CA GLY A 54 29.00 -4.71 6.29
C GLY A 54 27.52 -4.50 5.92
N MET A 55 26.65 -4.26 6.90
CA MET A 55 25.23 -3.98 6.66
C MET A 55 24.92 -2.50 6.86
N ARG A 56 23.84 -2.07 6.24
CA ARG A 56 23.25 -0.74 6.40
C ARG A 56 22.03 -0.80 7.30
N ILE A 57 22.01 0.06 8.31
CA ILE A 57 20.92 0.17 9.28
C ILE A 57 20.02 1.30 8.80
N VAL A 58 18.78 0.97 8.41
CA VAL A 58 17.79 1.92 7.93
C VAL A 58 16.49 1.81 8.75
N PRO A 59 15.59 2.82 8.71
CA PRO A 59 14.26 2.68 9.32
C PRO A 59 13.44 1.58 8.63
N GLY A 60 12.49 1.00 9.36
CA GLY A 60 11.49 0.10 8.78
C GLY A 60 10.69 0.78 7.66
N PHE A 61 10.37 0.02 6.63
CA PHE A 61 9.61 0.54 5.49
C PHE A 61 8.15 0.75 5.86
N VAL A 62 7.56 1.79 5.29
CA VAL A 62 6.17 2.23 5.52
C VAL A 62 5.45 2.25 4.18
N ASP A 63 4.46 1.40 4.03
CA ASP A 63 3.55 1.42 2.90
C ASP A 63 2.36 2.34 3.20
N ALA A 64 2.25 3.42 2.45
CA ALA A 64 1.24 4.44 2.71
C ALA A 64 -0.06 4.22 1.95
N HIS A 65 -0.18 3.17 1.14
CA HIS A 65 -1.38 2.79 0.43
C HIS A 65 -1.28 1.37 -0.13
N MET A 66 -2.16 0.48 0.33
CA MET A 66 -2.23 -0.89 -0.17
C MET A 66 -3.54 -1.59 0.25
N HIS A 67 -3.79 -2.79 -0.33
CA HIS A 67 -4.94 -3.64 -0.07
C HIS A 67 -4.48 -5.03 0.37
N ILE A 68 -4.72 -5.39 1.65
CA ILE A 68 -4.29 -6.69 2.20
C ILE A 68 -5.00 -7.85 1.49
N GLU A 69 -6.27 -7.67 1.19
CA GLU A 69 -7.15 -8.68 0.59
C GLU A 69 -6.73 -9.02 -0.84
N SER A 70 -6.12 -8.11 -1.60
CA SER A 70 -5.56 -8.39 -2.93
C SER A 70 -4.45 -9.45 -2.89
N ALA A 71 -3.81 -9.62 -1.74
CA ALA A 71 -2.87 -10.71 -1.51
C ALA A 71 -3.54 -12.07 -1.21
N PHE A 72 -4.87 -12.12 -1.07
CA PHE A 72 -5.63 -13.29 -0.60
C PHE A 72 -5.13 -13.84 0.76
N LEU A 73 -4.66 -12.96 1.62
CA LEU A 73 -4.12 -13.26 2.93
C LEU A 73 -4.93 -12.58 4.04
N THR A 74 -4.94 -13.17 5.23
CA THR A 74 -5.39 -12.47 6.42
C THR A 74 -4.37 -11.43 6.86
N PRO A 75 -4.74 -10.40 7.65
CA PRO A 75 -3.81 -9.40 8.17
C PRO A 75 -2.58 -10.00 8.86
N GLN A 76 -2.73 -11.12 9.57
CA GLN A 76 -1.62 -11.78 10.26
C GLN A 76 -0.68 -12.50 9.28
N GLN A 77 -1.23 -13.18 8.27
CA GLN A 77 -0.42 -13.87 7.26
C GLN A 77 0.28 -12.85 6.35
N PHE A 78 -0.40 -11.76 6.00
CA PHE A 78 0.19 -10.66 5.26
C PHE A 78 1.38 -10.05 6.03
N ALA A 79 1.22 -9.77 7.33
CA ALA A 79 2.31 -9.28 8.16
C ALA A 79 3.51 -10.24 8.17
N ALA A 80 3.29 -11.56 8.19
CA ALA A 80 4.40 -12.53 8.18
C ALA A 80 5.26 -12.42 6.92
N VAL A 81 4.63 -12.32 5.75
CA VAL A 81 5.38 -12.27 4.48
C VAL A 81 6.03 -10.90 4.24
N THR A 82 5.39 -9.81 4.65
CA THR A 82 5.87 -8.45 4.39
C THR A 82 6.87 -7.93 5.43
N LEU A 83 6.74 -8.34 6.71
CA LEU A 83 7.76 -8.05 7.72
C LEU A 83 9.12 -8.63 7.34
N ALA A 84 9.14 -9.86 6.81
CA ALA A 84 10.37 -10.47 6.33
C ALA A 84 11.04 -9.68 5.19
N ARG A 85 10.30 -8.82 4.50
CA ARG A 85 10.72 -7.93 3.42
C ARG A 85 11.02 -6.48 3.88
N GLY A 86 10.96 -6.23 5.18
CA GLY A 86 11.29 -4.91 5.76
C GLY A 86 10.11 -3.97 5.97
N THR A 87 8.89 -4.34 5.57
CA THR A 87 7.71 -3.49 5.72
C THR A 87 7.13 -3.63 7.12
N THR A 88 7.41 -2.65 7.99
CA THR A 88 7.00 -2.67 9.41
C THR A 88 5.70 -1.92 9.67
N THR A 89 5.26 -1.11 8.73
CA THR A 89 4.03 -0.31 8.83
C THR A 89 3.30 -0.27 7.50
N VAL A 90 1.98 -0.41 7.52
CA VAL A 90 1.12 -0.27 6.34
C VAL A 90 -0.11 0.59 6.65
N LEU A 91 -0.59 1.34 5.66
CA LEU A 91 -1.96 1.87 5.60
C LEU A 91 -2.74 1.01 4.60
N ALA A 92 -3.69 0.22 5.12
CA ALA A 92 -4.55 -0.62 4.31
C ALA A 92 -5.93 0.02 4.12
N ASP A 93 -6.42 0.02 2.88
CA ASP A 93 -7.81 0.33 2.53
C ASP A 93 -8.53 -0.98 2.18
N PRO A 94 -9.33 -1.56 3.11
CA PRO A 94 -9.92 -2.88 2.93
C PRO A 94 -11.23 -2.82 2.15
N HIS A 95 -11.29 -2.10 1.02
CA HIS A 95 -12.54 -1.86 0.30
C HIS A 95 -13.12 -3.11 -0.36
N GLU A 96 -12.29 -4.10 -0.75
CA GLU A 96 -12.80 -5.33 -1.37
C GLU A 96 -13.59 -6.17 -0.35
N ILE A 97 -13.03 -6.44 0.82
CA ILE A 97 -13.74 -7.23 1.84
C ILE A 97 -14.90 -6.44 2.45
N VAL A 98 -14.77 -5.12 2.58
CA VAL A 98 -15.87 -4.25 3.04
C VAL A 98 -16.98 -4.20 2.01
N ASN A 99 -16.69 -4.29 0.72
CA ASN A 99 -17.70 -4.40 -0.34
C ASN A 99 -18.53 -5.68 -0.21
N VAL A 100 -17.95 -6.74 0.35
CA VAL A 100 -18.63 -8.03 0.59
C VAL A 100 -19.41 -8.04 1.91
N ALA A 101 -18.82 -7.57 3.01
CA ALA A 101 -19.38 -7.77 4.36
C ALA A 101 -19.49 -6.48 5.20
N GLY A 102 -19.31 -5.31 4.56
CA GLY A 102 -19.58 -4.01 5.17
C GLY A 102 -18.73 -3.73 6.41
N ARG A 103 -19.38 -3.09 7.39
CA ARG A 103 -18.76 -2.67 8.66
C ARG A 103 -18.18 -3.82 9.47
N ASP A 104 -18.78 -5.01 9.38
CA ASP A 104 -18.30 -6.21 10.08
C ASP A 104 -16.92 -6.62 9.56
N ALA A 105 -16.73 -6.55 8.23
CA ALA A 105 -15.43 -6.82 7.60
C ALA A 105 -14.37 -5.82 8.05
N MET A 106 -14.67 -4.54 8.05
CA MET A 106 -13.75 -3.50 8.53
C MET A 106 -13.34 -3.75 9.98
N ARG A 107 -14.29 -4.09 10.85
CA ARG A 107 -14.02 -4.41 12.25
C ARG A 107 -13.09 -5.62 12.37
N TRP A 108 -13.42 -6.69 11.62
CA TRP A 108 -12.60 -7.90 11.61
C TRP A 108 -11.17 -7.64 11.15
N MET A 109 -10.97 -6.83 10.11
CA MET A 109 -9.65 -6.46 9.61
C MET A 109 -8.83 -5.72 10.67
N ILE A 110 -9.44 -4.74 11.37
CA ILE A 110 -8.80 -4.00 12.47
C ILE A 110 -8.40 -4.95 13.59
N ASP A 111 -9.35 -5.78 14.09
CA ASP A 111 -9.10 -6.70 15.20
C ASP A 111 -8.04 -7.76 14.85
N ALA A 112 -7.96 -8.15 13.58
CA ALA A 112 -6.95 -9.08 13.09
C ALA A 112 -5.56 -8.41 13.00
N GLY A 113 -5.52 -7.18 12.53
CA GLY A 113 -4.29 -6.37 12.41
C GLY A 113 -3.65 -6.06 13.77
N ASP A 114 -4.45 -5.76 14.77
CA ASP A 114 -3.99 -5.47 16.15
C ASP A 114 -3.24 -6.65 16.81
N ARG A 115 -3.33 -7.84 16.23
CA ARG A 115 -2.66 -9.06 16.71
C ARG A 115 -1.32 -9.34 16.03
N THR A 116 -0.79 -8.38 15.29
CA THR A 116 0.48 -8.52 14.57
C THR A 116 1.56 -7.62 15.14
N PRO A 117 2.85 -7.96 14.99
CA PRO A 117 3.93 -7.03 15.33
C PRO A 117 4.08 -5.91 14.30
N GLN A 118 3.48 -6.02 13.12
CA GLN A 118 3.41 -4.96 12.12
C GLN A 118 2.40 -3.90 12.55
N THR A 119 2.73 -2.64 12.39
CA THR A 119 1.75 -1.57 12.56
C THR A 119 0.83 -1.53 11.34
N GLN A 120 -0.42 -1.96 11.51
CA GLN A 120 -1.44 -1.88 10.47
C GLN A 120 -2.42 -0.74 10.79
N LEU A 121 -2.42 0.27 9.95
CA LEU A 121 -3.34 1.40 9.99
C LEU A 121 -4.40 1.22 8.92
N TRP A 122 -5.55 1.87 9.10
CA TRP A 122 -6.71 1.62 8.28
C TRP A 122 -7.28 2.88 7.66
N GLY A 123 -7.61 2.79 6.35
CA GLY A 123 -8.47 3.72 5.64
C GLY A 123 -9.91 3.22 5.64
N VAL A 124 -10.88 4.09 5.92
CA VAL A 124 -12.30 3.74 5.71
C VAL A 124 -12.59 3.84 4.21
N PRO A 125 -13.07 2.77 3.56
CA PRO A 125 -13.41 2.84 2.15
C PRO A 125 -14.41 3.95 1.83
N SER A 126 -14.09 4.77 0.85
CA SER A 126 -14.94 5.87 0.39
C SER A 126 -16.05 5.43 -0.56
N CYS A 127 -15.80 4.32 -1.26
CA CYS A 127 -16.55 3.84 -2.39
C CYS A 127 -17.00 2.38 -2.17
N VAL A 128 -18.04 2.18 -1.36
CA VAL A 128 -18.71 0.89 -1.18
C VAL A 128 -20.22 1.10 -1.35
N PRO A 129 -20.81 0.66 -2.46
CA PRO A 129 -20.16 0.15 -3.68
C PRO A 129 -19.33 1.22 -4.41
N ALA A 130 -18.43 0.80 -5.32
CA ALA A 130 -17.60 1.73 -6.08
C ALA A 130 -18.44 2.62 -7.01
N LEU A 131 -19.46 2.05 -7.66
CA LEU A 131 -20.43 2.76 -8.48
C LEU A 131 -21.84 2.31 -8.11
N GLU A 132 -22.60 3.19 -7.47
CA GLU A 132 -23.98 2.91 -7.08
C GLU A 132 -24.86 2.57 -8.31
N GLY A 133 -25.61 1.49 -8.18
CA GLY A 133 -26.53 1.00 -9.22
C GLY A 133 -25.87 0.27 -10.41
N LEU A 134 -24.56 0.21 -10.49
CA LEU A 134 -23.82 -0.54 -11.52
C LEU A 134 -23.08 -1.75 -10.96
N GLU A 135 -22.84 -1.78 -9.68
CA GLU A 135 -22.09 -2.83 -9.00
C GLU A 135 -23.00 -3.62 -8.06
N HIS A 136 -22.83 -4.93 -8.05
CA HIS A 136 -23.51 -5.83 -7.11
C HIS A 136 -22.60 -6.03 -5.90
N ALA A 137 -22.82 -5.21 -4.88
CA ALA A 137 -22.09 -5.30 -3.62
C ALA A 137 -22.88 -6.06 -2.55
N GLY A 138 -22.19 -6.69 -1.62
CA GLY A 138 -22.78 -7.27 -0.41
C GLY A 138 -23.13 -6.24 0.65
N ALA A 139 -22.62 -5.01 0.51
CA ALA A 139 -22.84 -3.91 1.44
C ALA A 139 -22.88 -2.55 0.73
N ALA A 140 -23.45 -1.56 1.44
CA ALA A 140 -23.39 -0.16 1.04
C ALA A 140 -23.08 0.70 2.28
N LEU A 141 -22.13 1.62 2.17
CA LEU A 141 -21.78 2.55 3.25
C LEU A 141 -22.38 3.92 2.97
N SER A 142 -23.20 4.40 3.90
CA SER A 142 -23.66 5.78 3.89
C SER A 142 -22.56 6.73 4.37
N ALA A 143 -22.73 8.04 4.12
CA ALA A 143 -21.81 9.05 4.65
C ALA A 143 -21.78 9.05 6.20
N ASP A 144 -22.90 8.72 6.86
CA ASP A 144 -22.97 8.59 8.31
C ASP A 144 -22.19 7.37 8.82
N ASP A 145 -22.26 6.23 8.12
CA ASP A 145 -21.46 5.04 8.43
C ASP A 145 -19.97 5.37 8.34
N ILE A 146 -19.55 6.01 7.27
CA ILE A 146 -18.16 6.43 7.07
C ILE A 146 -17.73 7.40 8.17
N ALA A 147 -18.55 8.42 8.49
CA ALA A 147 -18.26 9.36 9.55
C ALA A 147 -18.13 8.69 10.93
N GLU A 148 -18.88 7.63 11.21
CA GLU A 148 -18.73 6.82 12.41
C GLU A 148 -17.43 6.00 12.37
N MET A 149 -17.18 5.26 11.27
CA MET A 149 -16.01 4.39 11.13
C MET A 149 -14.68 5.16 11.17
N LEU A 150 -14.66 6.41 10.70
CA LEU A 150 -13.51 7.31 10.83
C LEU A 150 -13.12 7.61 12.29
N ARG A 151 -13.96 7.25 13.29
CA ARG A 151 -13.65 7.41 14.72
C ARG A 151 -13.12 6.13 15.36
N TRP A 152 -13.08 5.03 14.62
CA TRP A 152 -12.63 3.76 15.18
C TRP A 152 -11.13 3.78 15.46
N PRO A 153 -10.66 3.08 16.51
CA PRO A 153 -9.23 2.93 16.78
C PRO A 153 -8.50 2.35 15.56
N GLY A 154 -7.30 2.80 15.30
CA GLY A 154 -6.49 2.35 14.17
C GLY A 154 -6.87 2.96 12.82
N VAL A 155 -8.01 3.66 12.71
CA VAL A 155 -8.42 4.36 11.50
C VAL A 155 -7.77 5.74 11.45
N VAL A 156 -7.03 6.03 10.38
CA VAL A 156 -6.26 7.27 10.21
C VAL A 156 -6.59 8.01 8.92
N ALA A 157 -7.30 7.36 7.98
CA ALA A 157 -7.59 7.91 6.67
C ALA A 157 -9.03 7.62 6.23
N LEU A 158 -9.55 8.46 5.34
CA LEU A 158 -10.53 8.05 4.36
C LEU A 158 -9.73 7.30 3.27
N GLY A 159 -10.13 6.09 2.94
CA GLY A 159 -9.56 5.30 1.86
C GLY A 159 -9.71 6.00 0.52
N GLU A 160 -9.11 5.43 -0.50
CA GLU A 160 -9.02 6.08 -1.81
C GLU A 160 -10.35 6.59 -2.34
N VAL A 161 -10.38 7.86 -2.72
CA VAL A 161 -11.57 8.52 -3.28
C VAL A 161 -11.66 8.19 -4.78
N MET A 162 -12.12 6.96 -5.09
CA MET A 162 -12.16 6.41 -6.46
C MET A 162 -13.18 7.09 -7.36
N ASP A 163 -14.34 7.48 -6.81
CA ASP A 163 -15.37 8.15 -7.61
C ASP A 163 -15.06 9.65 -7.78
N TYR A 164 -13.87 9.91 -8.37
CA TYR A 164 -13.42 11.27 -8.66
C TYR A 164 -14.36 12.01 -9.61
N ARG A 165 -15.10 11.28 -10.46
CA ARG A 165 -16.08 11.88 -11.37
C ARG A 165 -17.28 12.45 -10.63
N ALA A 166 -17.82 11.70 -9.66
CA ALA A 166 -18.89 12.20 -8.79
C ALA A 166 -18.41 13.38 -7.94
N VAL A 167 -17.17 13.34 -7.42
CA VAL A 167 -16.55 14.46 -6.70
C VAL A 167 -16.51 15.72 -7.58
N VAL A 168 -16.00 15.61 -8.80
CA VAL A 168 -15.92 16.74 -9.76
C VAL A 168 -17.31 17.25 -10.15
N ALA A 169 -18.30 16.36 -10.28
CA ALA A 169 -19.69 16.72 -10.57
C ALA A 169 -20.44 17.35 -9.37
N GLY A 170 -19.83 17.34 -8.18
CA GLY A 170 -20.46 17.88 -6.97
C GLY A 170 -21.54 16.97 -6.39
N ASP A 171 -21.39 15.66 -6.53
CA ASP A 171 -22.32 14.68 -5.99
C ASP A 171 -22.51 14.86 -4.47
N PRO A 172 -23.77 14.92 -3.97
CA PRO A 172 -24.02 15.17 -2.56
C PRO A 172 -23.45 14.11 -1.61
N ARG A 173 -23.44 12.82 -2.01
CA ARG A 173 -22.88 11.74 -1.19
C ARG A 173 -21.38 11.91 -1.05
N MET A 174 -20.66 12.08 -2.17
CA MET A 174 -19.21 12.26 -2.15
C MET A 174 -18.79 13.57 -1.45
N ALA A 175 -19.59 14.64 -1.58
CA ALA A 175 -19.38 15.88 -0.83
C ALA A 175 -19.51 15.65 0.69
N ALA A 176 -20.50 14.87 1.14
CA ALA A 176 -20.69 14.53 2.54
C ALA A 176 -19.56 13.62 3.08
N VAL A 177 -19.15 12.62 2.31
CA VAL A 177 -18.07 11.69 2.67
C VAL A 177 -16.73 12.44 2.84
N THR A 178 -16.35 13.23 1.85
CA THR A 178 -15.09 14.01 1.91
C THR A 178 -15.12 15.09 3.00
N ALA A 179 -16.27 15.71 3.23
CA ALA A 179 -16.45 16.68 4.32
C ALA A 179 -16.28 16.00 5.69
N ALA A 180 -16.86 14.82 5.91
CA ALA A 180 -16.73 14.09 7.18
C ALA A 180 -15.27 13.79 7.53
N ALA A 181 -14.47 13.40 6.54
CA ALA A 181 -13.03 13.14 6.72
C ALA A 181 -12.25 14.44 6.98
N ARG A 182 -12.50 15.49 6.18
CA ARG A 182 -11.84 16.78 6.31
C ARG A 182 -12.15 17.45 7.66
N ASP A 183 -13.41 17.48 8.09
CA ASP A 183 -13.83 18.11 9.35
C ASP A 183 -13.22 17.42 10.57
N ARG A 184 -12.93 16.12 10.46
CA ARG A 184 -12.18 15.38 11.45
C ARG A 184 -10.67 15.62 11.37
N GLY A 185 -10.17 16.22 10.30
CA GLY A 185 -8.76 16.36 10.03
C GLY A 185 -8.07 15.02 9.70
N THR A 186 -8.82 14.05 9.17
CA THR A 186 -8.30 12.75 8.74
C THR A 186 -7.60 12.91 7.38
N ILE A 187 -6.68 12.01 7.05
CA ILE A 187 -6.06 11.95 5.72
C ILE A 187 -7.15 11.56 4.71
N LEU A 188 -7.17 12.19 3.55
CA LEU A 188 -8.01 11.79 2.43
C LEU A 188 -7.10 11.23 1.33
N ASP A 189 -7.19 9.93 1.11
CA ASP A 189 -6.39 9.29 0.08
C ASP A 189 -7.04 9.44 -1.30
N GLY A 190 -6.22 9.55 -2.34
CA GLY A 190 -6.70 9.91 -3.66
C GLY A 190 -6.51 8.83 -4.71
N HIS A 191 -7.45 8.79 -5.66
CA HIS A 191 -7.45 7.95 -6.83
C HIS A 191 -8.04 8.72 -8.01
N CYS A 192 -7.20 9.32 -8.85
CA CYS A 192 -7.69 10.18 -9.92
C CYS A 192 -6.84 10.06 -11.20
N PRO A 193 -6.94 8.92 -11.92
CA PRO A 193 -6.11 8.63 -13.07
C PRO A 193 -6.28 9.69 -14.18
N ASN A 194 -5.15 10.29 -14.58
CA ASN A 194 -5.07 11.32 -15.62
C ASN A 194 -5.98 12.54 -15.44
N LEU A 195 -6.51 12.76 -14.23
CA LEU A 195 -7.28 13.96 -13.92
C LEU A 195 -6.36 15.19 -13.95
N SER A 196 -6.78 16.26 -14.60
CA SER A 196 -5.97 17.47 -14.82
C SER A 196 -6.83 18.74 -14.89
N GLY A 197 -6.20 19.92 -14.87
CA GLY A 197 -6.84 21.21 -15.07
C GLY A 197 -7.90 21.54 -14.02
N ALA A 198 -9.05 22.04 -14.49
CA ALA A 198 -10.14 22.48 -13.60
C ALA A 198 -10.74 21.31 -12.81
N GLU A 199 -10.82 20.12 -13.39
CA GLU A 199 -11.34 18.93 -12.72
C GLU A 199 -10.42 18.48 -11.59
N LEU A 200 -9.10 18.48 -11.81
CA LEU A 200 -8.12 18.22 -10.77
C LEU A 200 -8.22 19.25 -9.63
N SER A 201 -8.40 20.52 -9.97
CA SER A 201 -8.57 21.59 -8.98
C SER A 201 -9.83 21.37 -8.13
N ALA A 202 -10.94 20.96 -8.74
CA ALA A 202 -12.19 20.64 -8.03
C ALA A 202 -12.00 19.43 -7.09
N TYR A 203 -11.29 18.39 -7.54
CA TYR A 203 -10.97 17.20 -6.73
C TYR A 203 -10.12 17.57 -5.51
N LEU A 204 -9.03 18.31 -5.71
CA LEU A 204 -8.14 18.78 -4.62
C LEU A 204 -8.86 19.68 -3.61
N ALA A 205 -9.84 20.49 -4.05
CA ALA A 205 -10.61 21.37 -3.16
C ALA A 205 -11.42 20.61 -2.10
N THR A 206 -11.64 19.31 -2.26
CA THR A 206 -12.28 18.45 -1.24
C THR A 206 -11.36 18.09 -0.09
N GLY A 207 -10.04 18.31 -0.23
CA GLY A 207 -9.03 17.98 0.77
C GLY A 207 -8.25 16.70 0.46
N VAL A 208 -8.52 16.03 -0.67
CA VAL A 208 -7.67 14.93 -1.17
C VAL A 208 -6.29 15.50 -1.52
N ASP A 209 -5.22 14.82 -1.07
CA ASP A 209 -3.86 15.34 -1.15
C ASP A 209 -2.83 14.35 -1.72
N SER A 210 -3.28 13.23 -2.30
CA SER A 210 -2.42 12.21 -2.90
C SER A 210 -3.01 11.61 -4.16
N ASP A 211 -2.17 10.89 -4.89
CA ASP A 211 -2.59 10.02 -5.98
C ASP A 211 -1.55 8.91 -6.20
N HIS A 212 -2.01 7.66 -6.33
CA HIS A 212 -1.18 6.48 -6.58
C HIS A 212 -1.40 5.88 -7.97
N THR A 213 -2.35 6.45 -8.74
CA THR A 213 -2.75 5.88 -10.04
C THR A 213 -1.69 6.12 -11.11
N LYS A 214 -1.70 5.29 -12.15
CA LYS A 214 -0.85 5.50 -13.31
C LYS A 214 -1.31 6.72 -14.09
N ASN A 215 -0.39 7.64 -14.31
CA ASN A 215 -0.62 8.89 -15.01
C ASN A 215 0.41 9.10 -16.12
N ARG A 216 0.05 9.90 -17.12
CA ARG A 216 1.01 10.45 -18.05
C ARG A 216 1.96 11.40 -17.32
N THR A 217 3.21 11.47 -17.74
CA THR A 217 4.26 12.24 -17.07
C THR A 217 3.90 13.72 -16.86
N GLU A 218 3.24 14.35 -17.83
CA GLU A 218 2.80 15.75 -17.71
C GLU A 218 1.74 15.94 -16.62
N VAL A 219 0.88 14.93 -16.40
CA VAL A 219 -0.14 14.96 -15.34
C VAL A 219 0.50 14.70 -13.98
N VAL A 220 1.50 13.81 -13.89
CA VAL A 220 2.32 13.63 -12.68
C VAL A 220 2.92 14.96 -12.25
N LEU A 221 3.51 15.70 -13.18
CA LEU A 221 4.12 17.01 -12.89
C LEU A 221 3.08 18.07 -12.50
N GLU A 222 1.89 18.05 -13.09
CA GLU A 222 0.80 18.96 -12.72
C GLU A 222 0.34 18.70 -11.28
N LYS A 223 0.06 17.44 -10.94
CA LYS A 223 -0.32 17.02 -9.58
C LYS A 223 0.75 17.39 -8.55
N ALA A 224 2.01 17.13 -8.85
CA ALA A 224 3.14 17.48 -8.00
C ALA A 224 3.24 19.00 -7.76
N ARG A 225 3.05 19.83 -8.80
CA ARG A 225 3.06 21.29 -8.69
C ARG A 225 1.91 21.84 -7.85
N LEU A 226 0.77 21.13 -7.81
CA LEU A 226 -0.39 21.50 -6.99
C LEU A 226 -0.28 20.97 -5.56
N GLY A 227 0.85 20.32 -5.20
CA GLY A 227 1.14 19.90 -3.83
C GLY A 227 0.63 18.52 -3.45
N MET A 228 0.19 17.71 -4.41
CA MET A 228 -0.17 16.31 -4.14
C MET A 228 1.06 15.49 -3.75
N THR A 229 0.90 14.61 -2.79
CA THR A 229 1.85 13.54 -2.53
C THR A 229 1.78 12.53 -3.67
N MET A 230 2.89 12.36 -4.37
CA MET A 230 2.97 11.36 -5.42
C MET A 230 3.28 10.00 -4.79
N MET A 231 2.38 9.06 -4.95
CA MET A 231 2.54 7.68 -4.51
C MET A 231 2.82 6.81 -5.74
N LEU A 232 4.04 6.33 -5.87
CA LEU A 232 4.43 5.56 -7.04
C LEU A 232 4.43 4.06 -6.69
N GLN A 233 3.55 3.34 -7.35
CA GLN A 233 3.53 1.88 -7.39
C GLN A 233 4.36 1.37 -8.57
N GLU A 234 4.62 0.07 -8.68
CA GLU A 234 5.50 -0.54 -9.68
C GLU A 234 5.18 -0.08 -11.12
N LYS A 235 3.90 -0.16 -11.51
CA LYS A 235 3.45 0.25 -12.86
C LYS A 235 3.60 1.75 -13.17
N CYS A 236 3.92 2.57 -12.15
CA CYS A 236 4.16 4.01 -12.28
C CYS A 236 5.64 4.37 -12.37
N LEU A 237 6.52 3.38 -12.13
CA LEU A 237 7.98 3.58 -12.09
C LEU A 237 8.59 3.36 -13.47
N ASP A 238 8.80 4.43 -14.21
CA ASP A 238 9.52 4.44 -15.47
C ASP A 238 10.56 5.57 -15.51
N GLU A 239 11.49 5.50 -16.49
CA GLU A 239 12.57 6.48 -16.63
C GLU A 239 12.07 7.90 -16.91
N ASP A 240 10.97 8.06 -17.62
CA ASP A 240 10.43 9.38 -17.99
C ASP A 240 9.85 10.08 -16.77
N VAL A 241 9.10 9.35 -15.93
CA VAL A 241 8.57 9.86 -14.66
C VAL A 241 9.71 10.18 -13.70
N ALA A 242 10.69 9.28 -13.54
CA ALA A 242 11.83 9.51 -12.67
C ALA A 242 12.63 10.75 -13.11
N LYS A 243 12.97 10.85 -14.38
CA LYS A 243 13.69 11.99 -14.97
C LYS A 243 12.93 13.29 -14.79
N ALA A 244 11.63 13.28 -15.03
CA ALA A 244 10.79 14.48 -14.92
C ALA A 244 10.68 14.99 -13.48
N LEU A 245 10.48 14.10 -12.49
CA LEU A 245 10.44 14.46 -11.08
C LEU A 245 11.78 14.96 -10.56
N LEU A 246 12.88 14.27 -10.91
CA LEU A 246 14.24 14.65 -10.50
C LEU A 246 14.74 15.95 -11.16
N ALA A 247 14.16 16.35 -12.29
CA ALA A 247 14.46 17.61 -12.93
C ALA A 247 13.80 18.83 -12.27
N LEU A 248 12.85 18.62 -11.36
CA LEU A 248 12.24 19.72 -10.62
C LEU A 248 13.26 20.39 -9.69
N PRO A 249 13.18 21.71 -9.47
CA PRO A 249 14.07 22.43 -8.54
C PRO A 249 14.04 21.87 -7.11
N GLN A 250 12.94 21.28 -6.73
CA GLN A 250 12.74 20.59 -5.47
C GLN A 250 11.85 19.36 -5.70
N LEU A 251 12.26 18.21 -5.18
CA LEU A 251 11.49 16.99 -5.27
C LEU A 251 10.20 17.13 -4.44
N PRO A 252 9.02 16.84 -5.01
CA PRO A 252 7.77 16.85 -4.26
C PRO A 252 7.75 15.73 -3.21
N PRO A 253 6.79 15.73 -2.25
CA PRO A 253 6.56 14.59 -1.38
C PRO A 253 6.32 13.33 -2.22
N LEU A 254 7.18 12.33 -2.03
CA LEU A 254 7.17 11.09 -2.79
C LEU A 254 7.08 9.90 -1.83
N CYS A 255 6.11 9.02 -2.03
CA CYS A 255 6.00 7.72 -1.38
C CYS A 255 6.12 6.62 -2.44
N LEU A 256 6.74 5.51 -2.08
CA LEU A 256 6.61 4.26 -2.82
C LEU A 256 5.56 3.41 -2.10
N VAL A 257 4.65 2.84 -2.86
CA VAL A 257 3.52 2.06 -2.36
C VAL A 257 3.33 0.79 -3.19
N THR A 258 2.63 -0.20 -2.65
CA THR A 258 2.41 -1.45 -3.38
C THR A 258 1.07 -1.49 -4.10
N ASP A 259 0.02 -0.86 -3.56
CA ASP A 259 -1.34 -0.97 -4.08
C ASP A 259 -1.80 -2.45 -4.07
N ASP A 260 -2.37 -2.95 -5.14
CA ASP A 260 -2.73 -4.36 -5.31
C ASP A 260 -1.49 -5.24 -5.58
N LEU A 261 -1.24 -6.20 -4.72
CA LEU A 261 -0.11 -7.10 -4.86
C LEU A 261 -0.46 -8.53 -4.41
N ALA A 262 -0.37 -9.49 -5.32
CA ALA A 262 -0.69 -10.88 -5.04
C ALA A 262 0.38 -11.56 -4.15
N ALA A 263 -0.03 -12.55 -3.37
CA ALA A 263 0.87 -13.22 -2.42
C ALA A 263 2.06 -13.93 -3.08
N ASP A 264 1.88 -14.51 -4.24
CA ASP A 264 2.96 -15.17 -4.99
C ASP A 264 4.02 -14.15 -5.45
N HIS A 265 3.61 -12.96 -5.84
CA HIS A 265 4.53 -11.86 -6.18
C HIS A 265 5.31 -11.40 -4.93
N ILE A 266 4.64 -11.23 -3.78
CA ILE A 266 5.31 -10.88 -2.52
C ILE A 266 6.39 -11.91 -2.14
N VAL A 267 6.10 -13.19 -2.33
CA VAL A 267 7.03 -14.27 -1.97
C VAL A 267 8.21 -14.36 -2.95
N THR A 268 7.94 -14.24 -4.25
CA THR A 268 8.97 -14.45 -5.30
C THR A 268 9.81 -13.23 -5.54
N GLU A 269 9.20 -12.04 -5.62
CA GLU A 269 9.88 -10.78 -6.00
C GLU A 269 10.17 -9.91 -4.78
N GLY A 270 9.24 -9.82 -3.85
CA GLY A 270 9.30 -8.99 -2.66
C GLY A 270 8.09 -8.06 -2.51
N HIS A 271 8.17 -7.17 -1.56
CA HIS A 271 7.18 -6.13 -1.24
C HIS A 271 7.80 -4.74 -1.53
N LEU A 272 7.84 -3.83 -0.56
CA LEU A 272 8.48 -2.52 -0.74
C LEU A 272 9.99 -2.62 -1.06
N ASP A 273 10.68 -3.69 -0.65
CA ASP A 273 12.05 -3.97 -1.07
C ASP A 273 12.17 -4.18 -2.58
N HIS A 274 11.19 -4.86 -3.20
CA HIS A 274 11.11 -4.99 -4.65
C HIS A 274 10.81 -3.65 -5.32
N ILE A 275 9.77 -2.92 -4.87
CA ILE A 275 9.44 -1.59 -5.40
C ILE A 275 10.64 -0.64 -5.33
N ALA A 276 11.44 -0.73 -4.26
CA ALA A 276 12.69 0.03 -4.13
C ALA A 276 13.69 -0.29 -5.24
N ARG A 277 13.91 -1.57 -5.53
CA ARG A 277 14.81 -1.99 -6.62
C ARG A 277 14.31 -1.52 -7.99
N VAL A 278 13.01 -1.61 -8.24
CA VAL A 278 12.39 -1.09 -9.47
C VAL A 278 12.56 0.43 -9.58
N ALA A 279 12.35 1.18 -8.49
CA ALA A 279 12.56 2.63 -8.47
C ALA A 279 14.02 3.02 -8.76
N VAL A 280 14.98 2.29 -8.18
CA VAL A 280 16.42 2.49 -8.49
C VAL A 280 16.70 2.19 -9.96
N ALA A 281 16.14 1.12 -10.51
CA ALA A 281 16.31 0.76 -11.93
C ALA A 281 15.66 1.80 -12.86
N ALA A 282 14.58 2.45 -12.46
CA ALA A 282 13.96 3.58 -13.16
C ALA A 282 14.78 4.89 -13.08
N GLY A 283 15.85 4.93 -12.27
CA GLY A 283 16.78 6.06 -12.20
C GLY A 283 16.67 6.92 -10.94
N PHE A 284 15.84 6.57 -9.97
CA PHE A 284 15.84 7.28 -8.69
C PHE A 284 17.09 6.97 -7.86
N PRO A 285 17.80 7.97 -7.30
CA PRO A 285 18.92 7.74 -6.40
C PRO A 285 18.49 6.92 -5.15
N PRO A 286 19.29 5.93 -4.69
CA PRO A 286 18.93 5.05 -3.58
C PRO A 286 18.52 5.77 -2.28
N HIS A 287 19.14 6.90 -1.95
CA HIS A 287 18.79 7.70 -0.77
C HIS A 287 17.42 8.38 -0.90
N ILE A 288 17.01 8.77 -2.11
CA ILE A 288 15.67 9.30 -2.41
C ILE A 288 14.64 8.17 -2.27
N VAL A 289 14.95 6.98 -2.80
CA VAL A 289 14.13 5.78 -2.66
C VAL A 289 13.94 5.43 -1.18
N LEU A 290 15.02 5.39 -0.39
CA LEU A 290 14.92 5.13 1.05
C LEU A 290 14.02 6.15 1.76
N ARG A 291 14.15 7.44 1.45
CA ARG A 291 13.29 8.47 2.01
C ARG A 291 11.82 8.29 1.63
N ALA A 292 11.54 7.86 0.39
CA ALA A 292 10.19 7.60 -0.12
C ALA A 292 9.56 6.33 0.47
N LEU A 293 10.37 5.42 1.03
CA LEU A 293 9.92 4.20 1.73
C LEU A 293 9.77 4.40 3.24
N THR A 294 10.29 5.46 3.82
CA THR A 294 10.44 5.56 5.29
C THR A 294 9.90 6.88 5.82
N TRP A 295 10.66 7.96 5.67
CA TRP A 295 10.34 9.23 6.29
C TRP A 295 9.12 9.91 5.65
N THR A 296 9.06 9.98 4.33
CA THR A 296 7.95 10.67 3.64
C THR A 296 6.59 10.02 3.94
N PRO A 297 6.42 8.69 3.80
CA PRO A 297 5.16 8.05 4.15
C PRO A 297 4.86 8.15 5.66
N ALA A 298 5.86 8.05 6.55
CA ALA A 298 5.64 8.25 7.98
C ALA A 298 5.10 9.65 8.28
N GLN A 299 5.65 10.71 7.65
CA GLN A 299 5.16 12.08 7.83
C GLN A 299 3.73 12.23 7.29
N ARG A 300 3.44 11.67 6.11
CA ARG A 300 2.08 11.67 5.55
C ARG A 300 1.08 11.03 6.50
N LEU A 301 1.42 9.86 7.06
CA LEU A 301 0.58 9.13 8.01
C LEU A 301 0.62 9.73 9.43
N ARG A 302 1.35 10.85 9.63
CA ARG A 302 1.51 11.53 10.92
C ARG A 302 2.12 10.66 12.02
N LEU A 303 2.94 9.69 11.61
CA LEU A 303 3.71 8.81 12.48
C LEU A 303 5.07 9.43 12.77
N TYR A 304 5.08 10.41 13.66
CA TYR A 304 6.29 11.18 13.99
C TYR A 304 7.29 10.42 14.85
N ASP A 305 6.93 9.20 15.26
CA ASP A 305 7.76 8.30 16.08
C ASP A 305 8.68 7.39 15.25
N ARG A 306 8.63 7.44 13.91
CA ARG A 306 9.38 6.54 13.00
C ARG A 306 9.87 7.21 11.73
N GLY A 307 10.46 6.42 10.81
CA GLY A 307 10.97 6.90 9.52
C GLY A 307 12.39 7.44 9.55
N VAL A 308 13.05 7.41 10.73
CA VAL A 308 14.45 7.80 10.92
C VAL A 308 15.10 6.91 11.97
N VAL A 309 16.41 6.69 11.87
CA VAL A 309 17.21 6.04 12.94
C VAL A 309 17.70 7.13 13.88
N SER A 310 16.98 7.35 14.98
CA SER A 310 17.27 8.42 15.92
C SER A 310 16.77 8.07 17.33
N PRO A 311 17.47 8.49 18.40
CA PRO A 311 17.01 8.29 19.77
C PRO A 311 15.58 8.82 20.00
N GLY A 312 14.78 8.08 20.77
CA GLY A 312 13.38 8.37 21.05
C GLY A 312 12.42 8.00 19.93
N LYS A 313 12.90 7.41 18.82
CA LYS A 313 12.06 6.87 17.76
C LYS A 313 11.83 5.38 17.97
N ARG A 314 10.73 4.89 17.44
CA ARG A 314 10.37 3.48 17.46
C ARG A 314 11.48 2.67 16.78
N ALA A 315 11.87 1.58 17.39
CA ALA A 315 12.90 0.68 16.89
C ALA A 315 12.32 -0.27 15.82
N ASP A 316 11.74 0.33 14.77
CA ASP A 316 11.40 -0.33 13.51
C ASP A 316 12.60 -0.12 12.59
N LEU A 317 13.40 -1.17 12.40
CA LEU A 317 14.69 -1.11 11.73
C LEU A 317 14.84 -2.24 10.71
N VAL A 318 15.52 -1.95 9.62
CA VAL A 318 15.94 -2.94 8.63
C VAL A 318 17.45 -2.90 8.48
N LEU A 319 18.09 -4.06 8.60
CA LEU A 319 19.49 -4.24 8.31
C LEU A 319 19.60 -4.79 6.89
N LEU A 320 20.13 -3.99 5.98
CA LEU A 320 20.28 -4.31 4.56
C LEU A 320 21.68 -4.84 4.26
N ARG A 321 21.77 -5.91 3.47
CA ARG A 321 23.04 -6.43 2.96
C ARG A 321 23.55 -5.60 1.79
N GLY A 322 24.84 -5.55 1.66
CA GLY A 322 25.50 -4.97 0.48
C GLY A 322 25.17 -3.49 0.30
N GLU A 323 25.20 -3.00 -0.93
CA GLU A 323 24.95 -1.60 -1.26
C GLU A 323 23.49 -1.21 -1.06
N LEU A 324 23.22 0.05 -0.68
CA LEU A 324 21.85 0.54 -0.44
C LEU A 324 20.90 0.27 -1.62
N ALA A 325 21.42 0.37 -2.84
CA ALA A 325 20.65 0.14 -4.08
C ALA A 325 20.08 -1.29 -4.20
N ALA A 326 20.64 -2.26 -3.48
CA ALA A 326 20.14 -3.63 -3.50
C ALA A 326 18.85 -3.81 -2.70
N PHE A 327 18.60 -2.97 -1.70
CA PHE A 327 17.45 -3.07 -0.79
C PHE A 327 17.18 -4.52 -0.38
N ASP A 328 18.22 -5.22 0.12
CA ASP A 328 18.19 -6.64 0.51
C ASP A 328 18.07 -6.78 2.04
N PRO A 329 16.86 -6.99 2.60
CA PRO A 329 16.66 -7.13 4.03
C PRO A 329 17.27 -8.42 4.59
N ALA A 330 18.25 -8.29 5.50
CA ALA A 330 18.85 -9.40 6.24
C ALA A 330 18.15 -9.65 7.58
N VAL A 331 17.92 -8.57 8.33
CA VAL A 331 17.27 -8.61 9.64
C VAL A 331 16.26 -7.48 9.70
N VAL A 332 15.08 -7.78 10.20
CA VAL A 332 14.01 -6.79 10.39
C VAL A 332 13.59 -6.77 11.85
N LEU A 333 13.51 -5.56 12.41
CA LEU A 333 13.00 -5.31 13.74
C LEU A 333 11.70 -4.50 13.64
N ALA A 334 10.70 -4.89 14.44
CA ALA A 334 9.50 -4.11 14.67
C ALA A 334 9.33 -3.91 16.17
N GLY A 335 9.27 -2.64 16.61
CA GLY A 335 9.19 -2.31 18.01
C GLY A 335 10.31 -2.90 18.85
N GLY A 336 11.53 -2.93 18.33
CA GLY A 336 12.72 -3.45 19.01
C GLY A 336 12.87 -4.97 19.04
N GLN A 337 11.92 -5.71 18.49
CA GLN A 337 11.98 -7.17 18.41
C GLN A 337 12.32 -7.63 17.00
N VAL A 338 13.17 -8.64 16.87
CA VAL A 338 13.46 -9.25 15.58
C VAL A 338 12.23 -10.02 15.09
N VAL A 339 11.69 -9.60 13.94
CA VAL A 339 10.49 -10.17 13.33
C VAL A 339 10.75 -10.86 12.00
N GLY A 340 11.92 -10.62 11.39
CA GLY A 340 12.33 -11.25 10.13
C GLY A 340 13.84 -11.48 10.07
N ARG A 341 14.25 -12.60 9.46
CA ARG A 341 15.63 -12.92 9.11
C ARG A 341 15.68 -13.62 7.78
N ASP A 342 16.57 -13.18 6.90
CA ASP A 342 16.87 -13.83 5.63
C ASP A 342 15.61 -14.13 4.78
N GLY A 343 14.70 -13.15 4.70
CA GLY A 343 13.45 -13.28 3.95
C GLY A 343 12.40 -14.18 4.61
N THR A 344 12.61 -14.61 5.85
CA THR A 344 11.68 -15.47 6.60
C THR A 344 11.18 -14.76 7.86
N ALA A 345 9.86 -14.81 8.10
CA ALA A 345 9.29 -14.32 9.34
C ALA A 345 9.76 -15.15 10.55
N VAL A 346 10.06 -14.47 11.65
CA VAL A 346 10.47 -15.10 12.91
C VAL A 346 9.28 -15.23 13.88
N TYR A 347 8.12 -14.65 13.56
CA TYR A 347 6.92 -14.79 14.35
C TYR A 347 5.91 -15.73 13.68
N GLU A 348 5.10 -16.42 14.51
CA GLU A 348 4.06 -17.33 14.02
C GLU A 348 2.76 -16.56 13.77
N ALA A 349 2.36 -16.48 12.48
CA ALA A 349 1.07 -15.91 12.12
C ALA A 349 -0.06 -16.87 12.47
N ARG A 350 -0.88 -16.51 13.44
CA ARG A 350 -2.09 -17.26 13.80
C ARG A 350 -3.30 -16.56 13.20
N SER A 351 -3.93 -17.21 12.22
CA SER A 351 -5.18 -16.71 11.66
C SER A 351 -6.26 -16.67 12.76
N GLY A 352 -7.00 -15.56 12.82
CA GLY A 352 -8.17 -15.45 13.69
C GLY A 352 -9.35 -16.23 13.14
N GLU A 353 -10.42 -16.33 13.93
CA GLU A 353 -11.69 -16.88 13.48
C GLU A 353 -12.33 -15.98 12.41
N THR A 354 -12.81 -16.57 11.33
CA THR A 354 -13.44 -15.89 10.19
C THR A 354 -14.96 -15.92 10.24
N GLY A 355 -15.55 -16.58 11.23
CA GLY A 355 -16.97 -16.93 11.28
C GLY A 355 -17.97 -15.80 11.00
N ALA A 356 -17.64 -14.54 11.35
CA ALA A 356 -18.47 -13.39 11.03
C ALA A 356 -18.53 -13.05 9.53
N LEU A 357 -17.56 -13.54 8.74
CA LEU A 357 -17.41 -13.28 7.31
C LEU A 357 -17.83 -14.48 6.44
N GLU A 358 -18.04 -15.64 7.04
CA GLU A 358 -18.40 -16.86 6.33
C GLU A 358 -19.82 -16.78 5.74
N GLY A 359 -20.02 -17.40 4.56
CA GLY A 359 -21.32 -17.47 3.89
C GLY A 359 -21.84 -16.13 3.35
N ARG A 360 -21.00 -15.10 3.23
CA ARG A 360 -21.40 -13.78 2.69
C ARG A 360 -21.47 -13.74 1.18
N VAL A 361 -20.88 -14.69 0.49
CA VAL A 361 -20.95 -14.84 -0.97
C VAL A 361 -21.89 -15.99 -1.26
N ASP A 362 -23.07 -15.67 -1.80
CA ASP A 362 -24.10 -16.64 -2.17
C ASP A 362 -24.00 -16.92 -3.67
N VAL A 363 -23.25 -17.96 -4.01
CA VAL A 363 -23.04 -18.40 -5.40
C VAL A 363 -23.46 -19.86 -5.52
N GLU A 364 -24.43 -20.12 -6.39
CA GLU A 364 -24.79 -21.48 -6.74
C GLU A 364 -23.60 -22.18 -7.44
N ALA A 365 -23.32 -23.42 -7.04
CA ALA A 365 -22.32 -24.24 -7.71
C ALA A 365 -22.70 -24.41 -9.19
N GLN A 366 -21.80 -24.06 -10.08
CA GLN A 366 -21.99 -24.20 -11.51
C GLN A 366 -21.25 -25.46 -11.99
N ASP A 367 -21.92 -26.22 -12.86
CA ASP A 367 -21.28 -27.26 -13.68
C ASP A 367 -20.83 -26.67 -15.04
N GLU A 368 -20.30 -27.50 -15.92
CA GLU A 368 -19.85 -27.05 -17.26
C GLU A 368 -20.98 -26.40 -18.06
N ASP A 369 -22.24 -26.83 -17.84
CA ASP A 369 -23.40 -26.29 -18.54
C ASP A 369 -23.75 -24.87 -18.10
N GLY A 370 -23.48 -24.53 -16.84
CA GLY A 370 -23.64 -23.19 -16.28
C GLY A 370 -22.72 -22.14 -16.87
N PHE A 371 -21.60 -22.55 -17.46
CA PHE A 371 -20.66 -21.65 -18.16
C PHE A 371 -20.92 -21.52 -19.65
N ARG A 372 -21.98 -22.18 -20.19
CA ARG A 372 -22.37 -22.03 -21.59
C ARG A 372 -23.12 -20.74 -21.80
N TRP A 373 -22.65 -19.97 -22.76
CA TRP A 373 -23.29 -18.70 -23.09
C TRP A 373 -24.41 -18.93 -24.14
N ARG A 374 -25.66 -19.00 -23.68
CA ARG A 374 -26.84 -19.19 -24.51
C ARG A 374 -27.45 -17.86 -24.91
N VAL A 375 -27.85 -17.76 -26.18
CA VAL A 375 -28.41 -16.55 -26.78
C VAL A 375 -29.58 -16.91 -27.69
N ASP A 376 -30.53 -16.00 -27.80
CA ASP A 376 -31.63 -16.12 -28.76
C ASP A 376 -31.26 -15.45 -30.09
N LEU A 377 -30.27 -16.05 -30.77
CA LEU A 377 -29.78 -15.61 -32.08
C LEU A 377 -29.71 -16.79 -33.03
N PRO A 378 -29.99 -16.59 -34.35
CA PRO A 378 -29.84 -17.64 -35.34
C PRO A 378 -28.38 -18.06 -35.49
N ASP A 379 -28.15 -19.27 -36.03
CA ASP A 379 -26.84 -19.74 -36.39
C ASP A 379 -26.12 -18.77 -37.34
N GLY A 380 -24.85 -18.46 -37.03
CA GLY A 380 -24.07 -17.50 -37.80
C GLY A 380 -23.08 -16.72 -36.93
N THR A 381 -22.39 -15.76 -37.53
CA THR A 381 -21.47 -14.88 -36.81
C THR A 381 -22.18 -13.60 -36.41
N HIS A 382 -22.09 -13.28 -35.10
CA HIS A 382 -22.75 -12.11 -34.51
C HIS A 382 -21.76 -11.24 -33.75
N ARG A 383 -22.08 -9.95 -33.62
CA ARG A 383 -21.31 -9.00 -32.82
C ARG A 383 -21.75 -9.01 -31.36
N PHE A 384 -20.76 -9.05 -30.47
CA PHE A 384 -20.95 -8.99 -29.04
C PHE A 384 -20.13 -7.85 -28.44
N ARG A 385 -20.67 -7.20 -27.41
CA ARG A 385 -19.87 -6.29 -26.59
C ARG A 385 -18.84 -7.08 -25.82
N ALA A 386 -17.62 -6.56 -25.76
CA ALA A 386 -16.52 -7.14 -25.01
C ALA A 386 -15.75 -6.05 -24.28
N MET A 387 -15.00 -6.46 -23.27
CA MET A 387 -13.96 -5.65 -22.66
C MET A 387 -12.61 -6.16 -23.13
N ARG A 388 -11.79 -5.26 -23.68
CA ARG A 388 -10.38 -5.56 -23.92
C ARG A 388 -9.61 -5.27 -22.64
N VAL A 389 -9.00 -6.31 -22.08
CA VAL A 389 -8.09 -6.19 -20.93
C VAL A 389 -6.72 -5.79 -21.46
N ASN A 390 -6.16 -4.73 -20.90
CA ASN A 390 -4.79 -4.32 -21.19
C ASN A 390 -3.85 -4.96 -20.15
N PRO A 391 -2.95 -5.90 -20.52
CA PRO A 391 -2.08 -6.56 -19.56
C PRO A 391 -1.02 -5.65 -18.93
N ARG A 392 -0.87 -4.42 -19.43
CA ARG A 392 0.09 -3.42 -18.93
C ARG A 392 -0.54 -2.24 -18.21
N ASP A 393 -1.87 -2.27 -18.06
CA ASP A 393 -2.61 -1.15 -17.50
C ASP A 393 -3.86 -1.66 -16.77
N THR A 394 -4.40 -0.87 -15.85
CA THR A 394 -5.65 -1.14 -15.13
C THR A 394 -6.90 -0.75 -15.93
N TYR A 395 -6.73 -0.12 -17.07
CA TYR A 395 -7.85 0.27 -17.92
C TYR A 395 -8.33 -0.90 -18.78
N THR A 396 -9.65 -1.04 -18.83
CA THR A 396 -10.33 -1.84 -19.85
C THR A 396 -10.90 -0.92 -20.91
N GLU A 397 -10.91 -1.39 -22.16
CA GLU A 397 -11.49 -0.68 -23.27
C GLU A 397 -12.77 -1.37 -23.74
N ALA A 398 -13.80 -0.58 -24.05
CA ALA A 398 -14.98 -1.12 -24.73
C ALA A 398 -14.58 -1.61 -26.13
N ALA A 399 -14.95 -2.84 -26.45
CA ALA A 399 -14.67 -3.47 -27.72
C ALA A 399 -15.92 -4.19 -28.27
N GLU A 400 -15.90 -4.47 -29.56
CA GLU A 400 -16.83 -5.40 -30.16
C GLU A 400 -16.04 -6.57 -30.77
N ILE A 401 -16.54 -7.78 -30.58
CA ILE A 401 -15.95 -9.00 -31.15
C ILE A 401 -17.00 -9.76 -31.93
N GLU A 402 -16.56 -10.45 -32.95
CA GLU A 402 -17.42 -11.34 -33.74
C GLU A 402 -17.22 -12.78 -33.27
N LEU A 403 -18.32 -13.42 -32.81
CA LEU A 403 -18.32 -14.80 -32.35
C LEU A 403 -19.38 -15.61 -33.13
N PRO A 404 -19.09 -16.88 -33.42
CA PRO A 404 -20.07 -17.77 -34.02
C PRO A 404 -21.11 -18.20 -32.96
N VAL A 405 -22.37 -18.28 -33.44
CA VAL A 405 -23.49 -18.87 -32.71
C VAL A 405 -23.93 -20.12 -33.47
N SER A 406 -24.11 -21.22 -32.77
CA SER A 406 -24.61 -22.47 -33.31
C SER A 406 -25.55 -23.14 -32.30
N GLY A 407 -26.76 -23.48 -32.74
CA GLY A 407 -27.78 -24.09 -31.87
C GLY A 407 -28.17 -23.21 -30.68
N GLY A 408 -28.09 -21.87 -30.84
CA GLY A 408 -28.37 -20.92 -29.73
C GLY A 408 -27.26 -20.80 -28.67
N GLU A 409 -26.06 -21.33 -28.95
CA GLU A 409 -24.91 -21.26 -28.07
C GLU A 409 -23.77 -20.48 -28.76
N VAL A 410 -23.14 -19.57 -28.00
CA VAL A 410 -21.97 -18.81 -28.46
C VAL A 410 -20.73 -19.67 -28.33
N ALA A 411 -20.06 -19.95 -29.44
CA ALA A 411 -18.78 -20.61 -29.45
C ALA A 411 -17.68 -19.58 -29.14
N TRP A 412 -17.16 -19.60 -27.89
CA TRP A 412 -16.05 -18.77 -27.47
C TRP A 412 -14.89 -19.63 -26.97
N GLU A 413 -13.72 -19.20 -27.26
CA GLU A 413 -12.49 -19.81 -26.73
C GLU A 413 -11.71 -18.71 -26.02
N ALA A 414 -11.06 -19.05 -24.91
CA ALA A 414 -10.10 -18.14 -24.27
C ALA A 414 -8.99 -17.83 -25.28
N ARG A 415 -8.97 -16.60 -25.78
CA ARG A 415 -7.92 -16.12 -26.68
C ARG A 415 -7.08 -15.11 -25.92
N THR A 416 -5.76 -15.37 -25.89
CA THR A 416 -4.79 -14.33 -25.57
C THR A 416 -4.75 -13.38 -26.76
N VAL A 417 -5.18 -12.15 -26.57
CA VAL A 417 -5.16 -11.09 -27.58
C VAL A 417 -3.84 -10.35 -27.52
#